data_240f89915ec63cba91c98773ac9d5533
#
_entry.id   240f89915ec63cba91c98773ac9d5533
#
_cell.length_a   1.000
_cell.length_b   1.000
_cell.length_c   1.000
_cell.angle_alpha   90.00
_cell.angle_beta   90.00
_cell.angle_gamma   90.00
#
_symmetry.space_group_name_H-M   'P 1'
#
loop_
_entity.id
_entity.type
_entity.pdbx_description
1 polymer ?
#
loop_
_entity_poly.entity_id
_entity_poly.type
_entity_poly.pdbx_seq_one_letter_code
_entity_poly.pdbx_strand_id
1 'polypeptide(L)' 'MDRDTFTETIRAFKNRTPFRPFIVVTVSGNRHEVDHADALAVNDGVALLAGPGGVPVIFDYEGVSEVIGDLSGRGAET' A
#
# COMPACT_ATOMS: atom_id res chain seq x y z
N MET A 1 9.51 -7.57 -3.63
CA MET A 1 8.49 -7.61 -4.67
C MET A 1 9.08 -7.04 -5.95
N ASP A 2 8.65 -7.52 -7.09
CA ASP A 2 9.10 -6.98 -8.37
C ASP A 2 8.66 -5.51 -8.53
N ARG A 3 9.50 -4.69 -9.19
CA ARG A 3 9.22 -3.25 -9.27
C ARG A 3 7.88 -2.94 -9.96
N ASP A 4 7.65 -3.56 -11.11
CA ASP A 4 6.41 -3.29 -11.85
C ASP A 4 5.21 -3.85 -11.11
N THR A 5 5.34 -5.04 -10.54
CA THR A 5 4.27 -5.65 -9.75
C THR A 5 3.95 -4.78 -8.55
N PHE A 6 4.96 -4.29 -7.87
CA PHE A 6 4.77 -3.40 -6.71
C PHE A 6 3.99 -2.15 -7.12
N THR A 7 4.46 -1.47 -8.17
CA THR A 7 3.84 -0.21 -8.59
C THR A 7 2.38 -0.44 -9.00
N GLU A 8 2.13 -1.48 -9.77
CA GLU A 8 0.77 -1.78 -10.22
C GLU A 8 -0.14 -2.21 -9.08
N THR A 9 0.39 -3.00 -8.16
CA THR A 9 -0.38 -3.46 -7.01
C THR A 9 -0.79 -2.28 -6.12
N ILE A 10 0.17 -1.41 -5.81
CA ILE A 10 -0.13 -0.24 -4.98
C ILE A 10 -1.15 0.66 -5.67
N ARG A 11 -1.00 0.87 -6.98
CA ARG A 11 -1.96 1.68 -7.72
C ARG A 11 -3.35 1.06 -7.71
N ALA A 12 -3.44 -0.26 -7.86
CA ALA A 12 -4.73 -0.93 -7.84
C ALA A 12 -5.44 -0.75 -6.50
N PHE A 13 -4.71 -0.93 -5.40
CA PHE A 13 -5.30 -0.72 -4.07
C PHE A 13 -5.65 0.74 -3.84
N LYS A 14 -4.77 1.65 -4.25
CA LYS A 14 -4.96 3.08 -4.04
C LYS A 14 -6.16 3.61 -4.82
N ASN A 15 -6.38 3.10 -6.02
CA ASN A 15 -7.39 3.63 -6.93
C ASN A 15 -8.73 2.90 -6.86
N ARG A 16 -8.89 2.03 -5.89
CA ARG A 16 -10.16 1.32 -5.73
C ARG A 16 -11.29 2.28 -5.44
N THR A 17 -12.46 1.97 -5.99
CA THR A 17 -13.66 2.75 -5.77
C THR A 17 -14.77 1.82 -5.25
N PRO A 18 -15.24 2.01 -4.01
CA PRO A 18 -14.71 2.94 -3.01
C PRO A 18 -13.35 2.49 -2.47
N PHE A 19 -12.59 3.45 -1.98
CA PHE A 19 -11.30 3.13 -1.37
C PHE A 19 -11.50 2.31 -0.10
N ARG A 20 -10.62 1.35 0.11
CA ARG A 20 -10.61 0.56 1.35
C ARG A 20 -9.19 0.53 1.89
N PRO A 21 -9.03 0.60 3.21
CA PRO A 21 -7.69 0.51 3.80
C PRO A 21 -6.98 -0.78 3.43
N PHE A 22 -5.68 -0.69 3.30
CA PHE A 22 -4.85 -1.87 3.06
C PHE A 22 -3.56 -1.74 3.84
N ILE A 23 -2.80 -2.83 3.91
CA ILE A 23 -1.60 -2.91 4.72
C ILE A 23 -0.42 -3.27 3.83
N VAL A 24 0.67 -2.52 3.97
CA VAL A 24 1.94 -2.82 3.32
C VAL A 24 2.86 -3.45 4.35
N VAL A 25 3.37 -4.63 4.06
CA VAL A 25 4.27 -5.36 4.96
C VAL A 25 5.66 -5.32 4.38
N THR A 26 6.63 -4.86 5.16
CA THR A 26 8.01 -4.81 4.73
C THR A 26 8.73 -6.12 5.02
N VAL A 27 9.87 -6.32 4.38
CA VAL A 27 10.66 -7.55 4.61
C VAL A 27 11.18 -7.64 6.04
N SER A 28 11.27 -6.50 6.73
CA SER A 28 11.66 -6.49 8.15
C SER A 28 10.51 -6.85 9.08
N GLY A 29 9.31 -7.03 8.56
CA GLY A 29 8.15 -7.38 9.35
C GLY A 29 7.29 -6.22 9.81
N ASN A 30 7.65 -5.00 9.44
CA ASN A 30 6.82 -3.84 9.78
C ASN A 30 5.57 -3.81 8.93
N ARG A 31 4.47 -3.35 9.54
CA ARG A 31 3.17 -3.27 8.87
C ARG A 31 2.76 -1.80 8.87
N HIS A 32 2.43 -1.30 7.69
CA HIS A 32 2.00 0.08 7.52
C HIS A 32 0.59 0.11 6.96
N GLU A 33 -0.34 0.64 7.73
CA GLU A 33 -1.73 0.74 7.28
C GLU A 33 -1.92 2.00 6.47
N VAL A 34 -2.58 1.87 5.32
CA VAL A 34 -2.92 2.98 4.45
C VAL A 34 -4.42 3.21 4.57
N ASP A 35 -4.81 4.27 5.26
CA ASP A 35 -6.21 4.56 5.56
C ASP A 35 -6.89 5.41 4.50
N HIS A 36 -6.12 6.16 3.74
CA HIS A 36 -6.66 7.07 2.73
C HIS A 36 -5.82 7.00 1.48
N ALA A 37 -6.48 7.08 0.33
CA ALA A 37 -5.78 7.04 -0.94
C ALA A 37 -4.76 8.17 -1.06
N ASP A 38 -5.11 9.34 -0.53
CA ASP A 38 -4.24 10.52 -0.63
C ASP A 38 -3.04 10.46 0.30
N ALA A 39 -3.04 9.53 1.25
CA ALA A 39 -1.91 9.37 2.16
C ALA A 39 -0.72 8.67 1.52
N LEU A 40 -0.93 8.08 0.35
CA LEU A 40 0.10 7.27 -0.30
C LEU A 40 0.32 7.75 -1.73
N ALA A 41 1.58 7.97 -2.08
CA ALA A 41 1.98 8.22 -3.46
C ALA A 41 2.92 7.12 -3.91
N VAL A 42 2.79 6.70 -5.15
CA VAL A 42 3.66 5.65 -5.69
C VAL A 42 4.09 6.03 -7.09
N ASN A 43 5.34 5.76 -7.39
CA ASN A 43 5.87 5.99 -8.74
C ASN A 43 7.12 5.15 -8.92
N ASP A 44 7.15 4.39 -10.00
CA ASP A 44 8.34 3.66 -10.45
C ASP A 44 9.03 2.88 -9.33
N GLY A 45 8.25 2.11 -8.59
CA GLY A 45 8.79 1.22 -7.56
C GLY A 45 9.07 1.86 -6.21
N VAL A 46 8.71 3.12 -6.02
CA VAL A 46 8.92 3.83 -4.75
C VAL A 46 7.58 4.35 -4.25
N ALA A 47 7.33 4.21 -2.98
CA ALA A 47 6.12 4.71 -2.35
C ALA A 47 6.44 5.59 -1.16
N LEU A 48 5.64 6.64 -1.01
CA LEU A 48 5.72 7.56 0.12
C LEU A 48 4.39 7.56 0.84
N LEU A 49 4.42 7.24 2.12
CA LEU A 49 3.25 7.19 2.97
C LEU A 49 3.32 8.26 4.02
N ALA A 50 2.25 9.04 4.16
CA ALA A 50 2.12 9.99 5.27
C ALA A 50 1.74 9.20 6.50
N GLY A 51 2.71 8.95 7.36
CA GLY A 51 2.53 8.16 8.57
C GLY A 51 1.92 8.95 9.71
N PRO A 52 1.75 8.29 10.85
CA PRO A 52 1.19 8.92 12.03
C PRO A 52 2.01 10.15 12.45
N GLY A 53 1.32 11.19 12.86
CA GLY A 53 1.98 12.42 13.28
C GLY A 53 2.63 13.20 12.15
N GLY A 54 2.29 12.87 10.90
CA GLY A 54 2.86 13.56 9.75
C GLY A 54 4.26 13.11 9.38
N VAL A 55 4.75 12.04 10.00
CA VAL A 55 6.08 11.51 9.69
C VAL A 55 6.02 10.73 8.38
N PRO A 56 6.81 11.11 7.37
CA PRO A 56 6.78 10.38 6.12
C PRO A 56 7.48 9.03 6.24
N VAL A 57 6.91 8.02 5.60
CA VAL A 57 7.49 6.69 5.51
C VAL A 57 7.73 6.40 4.04
N ILE A 58 8.96 6.11 3.69
CA ILE A 58 9.33 5.82 2.30
C ILE A 58 9.78 4.38 2.21
N PHE A 59 9.24 3.65 1.25
CA PHE A 59 9.66 2.29 1.01
C PHE A 59 9.67 2.01 -0.48
N ASP A 60 10.45 1.03 -0.89
CA ASP A 60 10.57 0.68 -2.29
C ASP A 60 10.18 -0.79 -2.51
N TYR A 61 10.17 -1.19 -3.77
CA TYR A 61 9.73 -2.54 -4.13
C TYR A 61 10.61 -3.64 -3.49
N GLU A 62 11.88 -3.35 -3.22
CA GLU A 62 12.76 -4.33 -2.62
C GLU A 62 12.49 -4.51 -1.13
N GLY A 63 11.97 -3.47 -0.48
CA GLY A 63 11.70 -3.51 0.93
C GLY A 63 10.30 -4.01 1.29
N VAL A 64 9.48 -4.35 0.31
CA VAL A 64 8.10 -4.79 0.55
C VAL A 64 7.98 -6.27 0.27
N SER A 65 7.46 -7.01 1.24
CA SER A 65 7.22 -8.45 1.07
C SER A 65 5.82 -8.75 0.55
N GLU A 66 4.81 -8.00 1.01
CA GLU A 66 3.45 -8.24 0.55
C GLU A 66 2.57 -7.02 0.81
N VAL A 67 1.44 -6.99 0.13
CA VAL A 67 0.40 -5.99 0.33
C VAL A 67 -0.89 -6.76 0.63
N ILE A 68 -1.52 -6.44 1.73
CA ILE A 68 -2.70 -7.15 2.21
C ILE A 68 -3.90 -6.22 2.16
N GLY A 69 -4.93 -6.64 1.45
CA GLY A 69 -6.15 -5.86 1.38
C GLY A 69 -7.24 -6.62 0.67
N ASP A 70 -8.41 -6.02 0.66
CA ASP A 70 -9.59 -6.60 0.02
C ASP A 70 -9.72 -6.08 -1.41
N LEU A 71 -9.30 -6.88 -2.37
CA LEU A 71 -9.41 -6.52 -3.78
C LEU A 71 -10.76 -6.88 -4.38
N SER A 72 -11.53 -7.72 -3.71
CA SER A 72 -12.78 -8.19 -4.27
C SER A 72 -13.89 -7.15 -4.21
N GLY A 73 -13.77 -6.19 -3.32
CA GLY A 73 -14.83 -5.23 -3.06
C GLY A 73 -15.95 -5.79 -2.21
N ARG A 74 -15.83 -7.02 -1.77
CA ARG A 74 -16.86 -7.70 -1.00
C ARG A 74 -16.33 -8.40 0.23
N GLY A 75 -15.13 -8.08 0.66
CA GLY A 75 -14.55 -8.77 1.81
C GLY A 75 -15.40 -8.68 3.05
N ALA A 76 -16.11 -7.58 3.20
CA ALA A 76 -16.93 -7.36 4.38
C ALA A 76 -18.13 -8.28 4.46
N GLU A 77 -18.51 -8.91 3.39
CA GLU A 77 -19.70 -9.75 3.40
C GLU A 77 -19.43 -11.19 3.75
N THR A 78 -18.20 -11.54 3.89
CA THR A 78 -17.85 -12.91 4.24
C THR A 78 -17.88 -13.13 5.74
#